data_1156e1d90fda8a2346f13cd5097d6a24
#
_entry.id   1156e1d90fda8a2346f13cd5097d6a24
#
_cell.length_a   1.000
_cell.length_b   1.000
_cell.length_c   1.000
_cell.angle_alpha   90.00
_cell.angle_beta   90.00
_cell.angle_gamma   90.00
#
_symmetry.space_group_name_H-M   'P 1'
#
loop_
_entity.id
_entity.type
_entity.pdbx_description
1 polymer ?
#
loop_
_entity_poly.entity_id
_entity_poly.type
_entity_poly.pdbx_seq_one_letter_code
_entity_poly.pdbx_strand_id
1 'polypeptide(L)'
;MELQFPSPPLLLAFLLFIFMVLKILINTTKPNSSTSKLPPGPSQLPLIGNIHQLAVSSLPHHTLTNLATKHGPLMHLLLGEVSTIVVSSPELAEQVMKTHDLVFAQRPYLLASRIVSYGSTNIGFSPYGEYWRQLRKICTTELLSSKRVETFRGIREEEVMNFVRDISSNTGLAINLSKRIYSHTYGVTARAAFGKKNRDQEEFMEAMDEVVALYGGFSVADMYPSVKLLQVMSGMRRKLEKLHKRVDQILENIVNEHREKKTQRESGRGEAEDLVDVLLRVQKDGELEFPLTDDNIKAVILDIFTAGSETSSGVVEWAMSEMLKNPELMKRAQAEVRHVFDRKRNIDETCLHELKYLNSIIKETMRLHPILPLLLPRESNEQCMINGYKIPVKTKVIVNAWAIGRDPKHWNEAEKFDPERFLNNAIDFKGVCFKYIPFGAGRRICPGIAFAIPNIELPLAQLLYHFNWKLLSGMKQEELDMTETFGLASRRKNDLQVIPIPYHPPHVK
;
A
#
# COMPACT_ATOMS: atom_id res chain seq x y z
N MET A 1 -17.25 -42.30 -38.63
CA MET A 1 -17.92 -41.19 -37.95
C MET A 1 -16.92 -40.63 -36.95
N GLU A 2 -16.13 -39.65 -37.38
CA GLU A 2 -15.14 -38.99 -36.49
C GLU A 2 -15.90 -38.14 -35.50
N LEU A 3 -15.76 -38.43 -34.22
CA LEU A 3 -16.24 -37.61 -33.13
C LEU A 3 -15.38 -36.33 -33.10
N GLN A 4 -15.89 -35.27 -33.72
CA GLN A 4 -15.28 -33.94 -33.53
C GLN A 4 -15.47 -33.52 -32.08
N PHE A 5 -14.38 -33.47 -31.32
CA PHE A 5 -14.38 -32.90 -29.98
C PHE A 5 -14.76 -31.41 -30.07
N PRO A 6 -15.68 -30.93 -29.23
CA PRO A 6 -16.04 -29.52 -29.22
C PRO A 6 -14.83 -28.66 -28.94
N SER A 7 -14.74 -27.46 -29.55
CA SER A 7 -13.64 -26.54 -29.36
C SER A 7 -13.46 -26.21 -27.86
N PRO A 8 -12.21 -26.00 -27.38
CA PRO A 8 -11.95 -25.77 -25.97
C PRO A 8 -12.82 -24.69 -25.29
N PRO A 9 -13.22 -23.59 -25.97
CA PRO A 9 -14.15 -22.63 -25.39
C PRO A 9 -15.58 -23.18 -25.24
N LEU A 10 -16.03 -24.07 -26.12
CA LEU A 10 -17.36 -24.69 -26.05
C LEU A 10 -17.42 -25.72 -24.90
N LEU A 11 -16.35 -26.46 -24.70
CA LEU A 11 -16.20 -27.39 -23.56
C LEU A 11 -16.18 -26.65 -22.23
N LEU A 12 -15.48 -25.51 -22.18
CA LEU A 12 -15.42 -24.64 -20.99
C LEU A 12 -16.81 -24.04 -20.69
N ALA A 13 -17.53 -23.57 -21.71
CA ALA A 13 -18.90 -23.05 -21.55
C ALA A 13 -19.85 -24.11 -21.05
N PHE A 14 -19.74 -25.36 -21.54
CA PHE A 14 -20.57 -26.50 -21.11
C PHE A 14 -20.26 -26.93 -19.67
N LEU A 15 -18.99 -26.97 -19.28
CA LEU A 15 -18.58 -27.25 -17.91
C LEU A 15 -19.03 -26.15 -16.93
N LEU A 16 -18.96 -24.88 -17.32
CA LEU A 16 -19.51 -23.76 -16.57
C LEU A 16 -21.04 -23.87 -16.45
N PHE A 17 -21.74 -24.28 -17.49
CA PHE A 17 -23.18 -24.50 -17.46
C PHE A 17 -23.56 -25.63 -16.51
N ILE A 18 -22.89 -26.80 -16.57
CA ILE A 18 -23.10 -27.91 -15.63
C ILE A 18 -22.84 -27.49 -14.19
N PHE A 19 -21.73 -26.80 -13.95
CA PHE A 19 -21.39 -26.24 -12.63
C PHE A 19 -22.46 -25.27 -12.14
N MET A 20 -23.03 -24.47 -13.04
CA MET A 20 -24.12 -23.54 -12.76
C MET A 20 -25.39 -24.29 -12.32
N VAL A 21 -25.78 -25.30 -13.05
CA VAL A 21 -26.96 -26.12 -12.74
C VAL A 21 -26.80 -26.86 -11.41
N LEU A 22 -25.63 -27.46 -11.17
CA LEU A 22 -25.33 -28.14 -9.90
C LEU A 22 -25.36 -27.16 -8.71
N LYS A 23 -24.83 -25.96 -8.85
CA LYS A 23 -24.82 -24.96 -7.77
C LYS A 23 -26.24 -24.42 -7.49
N ILE A 24 -27.07 -24.28 -8.52
CA ILE A 24 -28.48 -23.89 -8.34
C ILE A 24 -29.22 -25.02 -7.59
N LEU A 25 -29.02 -26.25 -7.96
CA LEU A 25 -29.65 -27.41 -7.30
C LEU A 25 -29.22 -27.54 -5.83
N ILE A 26 -27.94 -27.35 -5.53
CA ILE A 26 -27.43 -27.38 -4.15
C ILE A 26 -27.95 -26.21 -3.32
N ASN A 27 -28.12 -25.02 -3.89
CA ASN A 27 -28.64 -23.86 -3.17
C ASN A 27 -30.16 -23.92 -2.92
N THR A 28 -30.92 -24.58 -3.79
CA THR A 28 -32.36 -24.78 -3.59
C THR A 28 -32.67 -25.83 -2.51
N THR A 29 -31.70 -26.70 -2.17
CA THR A 29 -31.86 -27.74 -1.12
C THR A 29 -31.40 -27.26 0.28
N LYS A 30 -30.79 -26.07 0.42
CA LYS A 30 -30.49 -25.55 1.75
C LYS A 30 -31.74 -24.91 2.34
N PRO A 31 -32.26 -25.41 3.49
CA PRO A 31 -33.37 -24.77 4.15
C PRO A 31 -32.96 -23.34 4.56
N ASN A 32 -33.83 -22.38 4.32
CA ASN A 32 -33.74 -20.99 4.77
C ASN A 32 -33.69 -20.98 6.32
N SER A 33 -32.54 -21.31 6.90
CA SER A 33 -32.33 -21.27 8.33
C SER A 33 -31.87 -19.87 8.71
N SER A 34 -32.74 -19.20 9.44
CA SER A 34 -32.53 -17.96 10.20
C SER A 34 -32.53 -16.64 9.41
N THR A 35 -33.49 -15.82 9.74
CA THR A 35 -33.70 -14.39 9.40
C THR A 35 -32.58 -13.47 9.92
N SER A 36 -31.32 -13.84 9.80
CA SER A 36 -30.22 -12.96 10.12
C SER A 36 -30.02 -11.99 8.97
N LYS A 37 -30.44 -10.74 9.15
CA LYS A 37 -30.31 -9.69 8.13
C LYS A 37 -28.82 -9.40 7.89
N LEU A 38 -28.29 -9.84 6.76
CA LEU A 38 -27.04 -9.31 6.22
C LEU A 38 -27.20 -7.83 5.86
N PRO A 39 -26.14 -7.04 5.80
CA PRO A 39 -26.20 -5.69 5.27
C PRO A 39 -26.82 -5.66 3.87
N PRO A 40 -27.49 -4.54 3.49
CA PRO A 40 -28.04 -4.39 2.14
C PRO A 40 -26.94 -4.45 1.10
N GLY A 41 -27.31 -4.76 -0.13
CA GLY A 41 -26.36 -4.80 -1.23
C GLY A 41 -27.08 -4.92 -2.57
N PRO A 42 -26.34 -4.77 -3.68
CA PRO A 42 -26.91 -4.90 -5.01
C PRO A 42 -27.34 -6.33 -5.31
N SER A 43 -28.21 -6.49 -6.31
CA SER A 43 -28.67 -7.81 -6.77
C SER A 43 -27.50 -8.66 -7.25
N GLN A 44 -27.55 -9.94 -6.87
CA GLN A 44 -26.50 -10.91 -7.17
C GLN A 44 -26.89 -11.74 -8.41
N LEU A 45 -25.93 -12.00 -9.27
CA LEU A 45 -26.11 -12.96 -10.36
C LEU A 45 -25.72 -14.38 -9.89
N PRO A 46 -26.37 -15.42 -10.42
CA PRO A 46 -25.98 -16.80 -10.13
C PRO A 46 -24.49 -17.01 -10.40
N LEU A 47 -23.80 -17.78 -9.56
CA LEU A 47 -22.38 -18.11 -9.60
C LEU A 47 -21.44 -16.97 -9.35
N ILE A 48 -21.51 -15.87 -10.09
CA ILE A 48 -20.55 -14.76 -10.03
C ILE A 48 -20.91 -13.72 -8.95
N GLY A 49 -22.13 -13.78 -8.39
CA GLY A 49 -22.58 -12.81 -7.41
C GLY A 49 -22.51 -11.39 -7.94
N ASN A 50 -21.70 -10.56 -7.29
CA ASN A 50 -21.54 -9.14 -7.62
C ASN A 50 -20.24 -8.82 -8.41
N ILE A 51 -19.52 -9.82 -8.92
CA ILE A 51 -18.27 -9.59 -9.69
C ILE A 51 -18.51 -8.70 -10.91
N HIS A 52 -19.65 -8.89 -11.61
CA HIS A 52 -19.99 -8.10 -12.78
C HIS A 52 -20.04 -6.60 -12.51
N GLN A 53 -20.34 -6.16 -11.30
CA GLN A 53 -20.38 -4.75 -10.92
C GLN A 53 -18.99 -4.17 -10.74
N LEU A 54 -18.04 -4.95 -10.23
CA LEU A 54 -16.64 -4.54 -10.11
C LEU A 54 -15.92 -4.52 -11.46
N ALA A 55 -16.37 -5.32 -12.43
CA ALA A 55 -15.81 -5.37 -13.78
C ALA A 55 -16.12 -4.14 -14.65
N VAL A 56 -17.05 -3.27 -14.23
CA VAL A 56 -17.46 -2.07 -14.98
C VAL A 56 -16.32 -1.02 -15.03
N SER A 57 -15.47 -0.98 -14.02
CA SER A 57 -14.37 -0.01 -13.92
C SER A 57 -13.08 -0.69 -13.52
N SER A 58 -11.96 -0.16 -14.01
CA SER A 58 -10.62 -0.58 -13.58
C SER A 58 -10.28 -0.14 -12.14
N LEU A 59 -11.13 0.71 -11.53
CA LEU A 59 -10.92 1.28 -10.19
C LEU A 59 -11.99 0.78 -9.21
N PRO A 60 -11.78 -0.35 -8.52
CA PRO A 60 -12.77 -0.94 -7.61
C PRO A 60 -13.22 0.01 -6.50
N HIS A 61 -12.34 0.86 -5.96
CA HIS A 61 -12.69 1.79 -4.89
C HIS A 61 -13.71 2.86 -5.33
N HIS A 62 -13.65 3.33 -6.59
CA HIS A 62 -14.68 4.21 -7.17
C HIS A 62 -16.01 3.46 -7.33
N THR A 63 -15.97 2.26 -7.89
CA THR A 63 -17.18 1.44 -8.06
C THR A 63 -17.84 1.14 -6.72
N LEU A 64 -17.06 0.75 -5.70
CA LEU A 64 -17.56 0.49 -4.35
C LEU A 64 -18.14 1.76 -3.70
N THR A 65 -17.57 2.94 -3.95
CA THR A 65 -18.13 4.22 -3.49
C THR A 65 -19.48 4.49 -4.14
N ASN A 66 -19.58 4.35 -5.46
CA ASN A 66 -20.85 4.53 -6.19
C ASN A 66 -21.94 3.54 -5.75
N LEU A 67 -21.57 2.32 -5.40
CA LEU A 67 -22.48 1.35 -4.83
C LEU A 67 -22.91 1.73 -3.40
N ALA A 68 -21.99 2.25 -2.59
CA ALA A 68 -22.27 2.69 -1.23
C ALA A 68 -23.25 3.87 -1.19
N THR A 69 -23.28 4.77 -2.18
CA THR A 69 -24.28 5.84 -2.27
C THR A 69 -25.70 5.30 -2.46
N LYS A 70 -25.84 4.12 -3.09
CA LYS A 70 -27.13 3.49 -3.39
C LYS A 70 -27.60 2.53 -2.29
N HIS A 71 -26.67 1.79 -1.69
CA HIS A 71 -26.96 0.68 -0.77
C HIS A 71 -26.60 0.98 0.69
N GLY A 72 -25.98 2.13 0.94
CA GLY A 72 -25.54 2.54 2.27
C GLY A 72 -24.05 2.26 2.54
N PRO A 73 -23.51 2.88 3.61
CA PRO A 73 -22.06 2.83 3.91
C PRO A 73 -21.59 1.48 4.46
N LEU A 74 -22.50 0.57 4.81
CA LEU A 74 -22.25 -0.83 5.11
C LEU A 74 -23.02 -1.68 4.12
N MET A 75 -22.36 -2.28 3.15
CA MET A 75 -23.02 -3.12 2.14
C MET A 75 -22.39 -4.50 2.07
N HIS A 76 -23.24 -5.49 1.72
CA HIS A 76 -22.82 -6.87 1.48
C HIS A 76 -22.70 -7.15 -0.02
N LEU A 77 -21.60 -7.75 -0.41
CA LEU A 77 -21.33 -8.26 -1.75
C LEU A 77 -21.00 -9.75 -1.68
N LEU A 78 -21.44 -10.49 -2.66
CA LEU A 78 -20.97 -11.85 -2.91
C LEU A 78 -20.01 -11.82 -4.11
N LEU A 79 -18.72 -12.01 -3.86
CA LEU A 79 -17.69 -11.99 -4.89
C LEU A 79 -17.30 -13.46 -5.21
N GLY A 80 -17.95 -14.04 -6.19
CA GLY A 80 -17.86 -15.47 -6.44
C GLY A 80 -18.46 -16.28 -5.29
N GLU A 81 -17.62 -16.95 -4.51
CA GLU A 81 -18.03 -17.67 -3.29
C GLU A 81 -17.69 -16.93 -2.00
N VAL A 82 -17.04 -15.76 -2.10
CA VAL A 82 -16.55 -15.00 -0.95
C VAL A 82 -17.58 -13.95 -0.50
N SER A 83 -18.19 -14.19 0.66
CA SER A 83 -19.02 -13.19 1.35
C SER A 83 -18.13 -12.00 1.76
N THR A 84 -18.49 -10.80 1.33
CA THR A 84 -17.67 -9.60 1.53
C THR A 84 -18.56 -8.46 2.04
N ILE A 85 -18.13 -7.78 3.10
CA ILE A 85 -18.72 -6.49 3.49
C ILE A 85 -17.79 -5.36 3.11
N VAL A 86 -18.38 -4.25 2.67
CA VAL A 86 -17.68 -3.01 2.34
C VAL A 86 -18.12 -1.93 3.31
N VAL A 87 -17.13 -1.28 3.91
CA VAL A 87 -17.29 -0.21 4.90
C VAL A 87 -16.81 1.10 4.28
N SER A 88 -17.71 2.10 4.22
CA SER A 88 -17.44 3.39 3.55
C SER A 88 -17.77 4.60 4.42
N SER A 89 -17.89 4.44 5.74
CA SER A 89 -18.04 5.57 6.67
C SER A 89 -17.10 5.48 7.87
N PRO A 90 -16.73 6.62 8.49
CA PRO A 90 -15.84 6.65 9.67
C PRO A 90 -16.40 5.85 10.85
N GLU A 91 -17.70 5.97 11.13
CA GLU A 91 -18.34 5.31 12.28
C GLU A 91 -18.28 3.78 12.16
N LEU A 92 -18.49 3.28 10.96
CA LEU A 92 -18.41 1.84 10.68
C LEU A 92 -16.98 1.35 10.64
N ALA A 93 -16.05 2.16 10.15
CA ALA A 93 -14.63 1.87 10.22
C ALA A 93 -14.16 1.79 11.68
N GLU A 94 -14.66 2.64 12.58
CA GLU A 94 -14.40 2.56 14.02
C GLU A 94 -14.94 1.26 14.63
N GLN A 95 -16.16 0.85 14.26
CA GLN A 95 -16.70 -0.43 14.73
C GLN A 95 -15.80 -1.62 14.32
N VAL A 96 -15.34 -1.65 13.07
CA VAL A 96 -14.50 -2.73 12.55
C VAL A 96 -13.08 -2.72 13.12
N MET A 97 -12.47 -1.54 13.25
CA MET A 97 -11.03 -1.42 13.53
C MET A 97 -10.71 -1.10 14.99
N LYS A 98 -11.72 -0.78 15.82
CA LYS A 98 -11.55 -0.47 17.23
C LYS A 98 -12.50 -1.30 18.10
N THR A 99 -13.83 -1.16 17.91
CA THR A 99 -14.81 -1.84 18.77
C THR A 99 -14.74 -3.37 18.65
N HIS A 100 -14.69 -3.88 17.41
CA HIS A 100 -14.62 -5.30 17.09
C HIS A 100 -13.26 -5.69 16.48
N ASP A 101 -12.19 -4.99 16.86
CA ASP A 101 -10.86 -5.14 16.24
C ASP A 101 -10.34 -6.59 16.27
N LEU A 102 -10.53 -7.32 17.38
CA LEU A 102 -10.13 -8.73 17.47
C LEU A 102 -10.90 -9.63 16.50
N VAL A 103 -12.19 -9.38 16.35
CA VAL A 103 -13.05 -10.13 15.42
C VAL A 103 -12.57 -9.97 13.98
N PHE A 104 -12.12 -8.78 13.60
CA PHE A 104 -11.69 -8.43 12.24
C PHE A 104 -10.17 -8.33 12.07
N ALA A 105 -9.39 -8.84 13.02
CA ALA A 105 -7.93 -8.82 12.90
C ALA A 105 -7.38 -9.91 11.96
N GLN A 106 -8.19 -10.89 11.53
CA GLN A 106 -7.78 -11.93 10.58
C GLN A 106 -7.56 -11.37 9.17
N ARG A 107 -6.84 -12.15 8.36
CA ARG A 107 -6.62 -11.90 6.93
C ARG A 107 -7.32 -12.97 6.11
N PRO A 108 -8.03 -12.59 5.03
CA PRO A 108 -8.62 -13.55 4.11
C PRO A 108 -7.53 -14.29 3.32
N TYR A 109 -7.91 -15.42 2.77
CA TYR A 109 -7.06 -16.14 1.84
C TYR A 109 -6.81 -15.29 0.59
N LEU A 110 -5.54 -15.09 0.23
CA LEU A 110 -5.10 -14.50 -1.03
C LEU A 110 -4.02 -15.40 -1.64
N LEU A 111 -4.23 -15.84 -2.88
CA LEU A 111 -3.30 -16.74 -3.56
C LEU A 111 -1.92 -16.11 -3.72
N ALA A 112 -1.87 -14.81 -4.06
CA ALA A 112 -0.62 -14.08 -4.20
C ALA A 112 0.19 -14.08 -2.90
N SER A 113 -0.44 -13.76 -1.76
CA SER A 113 0.22 -13.77 -0.45
C SER A 113 0.70 -15.18 -0.07
N ARG A 114 -0.10 -16.21 -0.33
CA ARG A 114 0.27 -17.60 -0.01
C ARG A 114 1.52 -18.07 -0.76
N ILE A 115 1.69 -17.64 -1.99
CA ILE A 115 2.84 -18.06 -2.81
C ILE A 115 4.02 -17.13 -2.59
N VAL A 116 3.83 -15.82 -2.75
CA VAL A 116 4.95 -14.85 -2.76
C VAL A 116 5.50 -14.58 -1.38
N SER A 117 4.65 -14.62 -0.33
CA SER A 117 5.06 -14.35 1.07
C SER A 117 5.22 -15.64 1.89
N TYR A 118 5.79 -16.68 1.32
CA TYR A 118 6.18 -17.91 2.04
C TYR A 118 5.05 -18.46 2.93
N GLY A 119 3.88 -18.72 2.32
CA GLY A 119 2.72 -19.21 3.05
C GLY A 119 1.96 -18.14 3.83
N SER A 120 2.12 -16.86 3.50
CA SER A 120 1.59 -15.71 4.26
C SER A 120 2.21 -15.60 5.66
N THR A 121 3.51 -15.80 5.79
CA THR A 121 4.25 -15.64 7.06
C THR A 121 4.77 -14.22 7.28
N ASN A 122 4.43 -13.29 6.40
CA ASN A 122 4.78 -11.88 6.45
C ASN A 122 3.89 -11.08 7.44
N ILE A 123 4.28 -9.84 7.76
CA ILE A 123 3.54 -8.98 8.71
C ILE A 123 2.20 -8.50 8.15
N GLY A 124 2.11 -8.29 6.83
CA GLY A 124 0.91 -7.77 6.16
C GLY A 124 -0.25 -8.75 6.13
N PHE A 125 0.01 -10.02 5.81
CA PHE A 125 -1.01 -11.02 5.50
C PHE A 125 -1.03 -12.24 6.44
N SER A 126 -0.10 -12.36 7.38
CA SER A 126 -0.12 -13.43 8.36
C SER A 126 -1.44 -13.43 9.17
N PRO A 127 -2.04 -14.60 9.42
CA PRO A 127 -3.20 -14.72 10.29
C PRO A 127 -2.94 -14.10 11.66
N TYR A 128 -3.98 -13.52 12.28
CA TYR A 128 -3.86 -12.98 13.63
C TYR A 128 -3.74 -14.14 14.63
N GLY A 129 -2.69 -14.12 15.43
CA GLY A 129 -2.35 -15.15 16.42
C GLY A 129 -1.02 -14.83 17.10
N GLU A 130 -0.49 -15.77 17.89
CA GLU A 130 0.76 -15.60 18.64
C GLU A 130 1.95 -15.30 17.74
N TYR A 131 2.11 -16.07 16.65
CA TYR A 131 3.14 -15.84 15.65
C TYR A 131 3.10 -14.40 15.10
N TRP A 132 1.92 -13.91 14.69
CA TRP A 132 1.78 -12.54 14.19
C TRP A 132 2.09 -11.51 15.27
N ARG A 133 1.68 -11.72 16.52
CA ARG A 133 1.98 -10.81 17.64
C ARG A 133 3.48 -10.71 17.89
N GLN A 134 4.19 -11.84 17.88
CA GLN A 134 5.64 -11.88 17.99
C GLN A 134 6.30 -11.13 16.81
N LEU A 135 5.90 -11.42 15.58
CA LEU A 135 6.43 -10.76 14.38
C LEU A 135 6.17 -9.25 14.42
N ARG A 136 4.95 -8.84 14.81
CA ARG A 136 4.58 -7.44 14.99
C ARG A 136 5.46 -6.74 16.02
N LYS A 137 5.74 -7.39 17.14
CA LYS A 137 6.63 -6.87 18.18
C LYS A 137 8.03 -6.63 17.62
N ILE A 138 8.62 -7.61 16.94
CA ILE A 138 9.94 -7.47 16.29
C ILE A 138 9.93 -6.27 15.33
N CYS A 139 8.93 -6.19 14.44
CA CYS A 139 8.85 -5.09 13.49
C CYS A 139 8.74 -3.72 14.17
N THR A 140 7.96 -3.59 15.24
CA THR A 140 7.70 -2.28 15.87
C THR A 140 8.78 -1.86 16.86
N THR A 141 9.49 -2.80 17.50
CA THR A 141 10.54 -2.47 18.49
C THR A 141 11.93 -2.46 17.89
N GLU A 142 12.26 -3.45 17.05
CA GLU A 142 13.63 -3.64 16.56
C GLU A 142 13.86 -2.98 15.19
N LEU A 143 12.86 -3.01 14.29
CA LEU A 143 13.07 -2.61 12.91
C LEU A 143 12.57 -1.19 12.60
N LEU A 144 11.37 -0.83 13.08
CA LEU A 144 10.64 0.37 12.67
C LEU A 144 10.31 1.32 13.84
N SER A 145 10.96 1.13 15.00
CA SER A 145 10.85 2.09 16.11
C SER A 145 11.44 3.45 15.72
N SER A 146 10.93 4.55 16.29
CA SER A 146 11.45 5.89 16.00
C SER A 146 12.97 5.99 16.25
N LYS A 147 13.48 5.32 17.30
CA LYS A 147 14.91 5.26 17.59
C LYS A 147 15.71 4.57 16.48
N ARG A 148 15.21 3.47 15.95
CA ARG A 148 15.86 2.75 14.83
C ARG A 148 15.79 3.56 13.54
N VAL A 149 14.65 4.17 13.24
CA VAL A 149 14.46 5.02 12.05
C VAL A 149 15.40 6.23 12.07
N GLU A 150 15.67 6.80 13.25
CA GLU A 150 16.65 7.90 13.40
C GLU A 150 18.07 7.45 13.00
N THR A 151 18.46 6.20 13.24
CA THR A 151 19.79 5.71 12.80
C THR A 151 19.97 5.71 11.28
N PHE A 152 18.88 5.69 10.52
CA PHE A 152 18.89 5.74 9.05
C PHE A 152 18.88 7.18 8.50
N ARG A 153 18.91 8.19 9.35
CA ARG A 153 18.89 9.61 8.94
C ARG A 153 20.01 9.92 7.95
N GLY A 154 21.25 9.53 8.23
CA GLY A 154 22.39 9.77 7.33
C GLY A 154 22.17 9.14 5.94
N ILE A 155 21.53 7.98 5.88
CA ILE A 155 21.16 7.32 4.61
C ILE A 155 20.15 8.20 3.86
N ARG A 156 19.10 8.70 4.51
CA ARG A 156 18.09 9.55 3.88
C ARG A 156 18.67 10.85 3.35
N GLU A 157 19.51 11.51 4.15
CA GLU A 157 20.18 12.76 3.77
C GLU A 157 21.12 12.57 2.58
N GLU A 158 21.90 11.51 2.56
CA GLU A 158 22.79 11.19 1.44
C GLU A 158 22.02 10.84 0.16
N GLU A 159 21.01 9.97 0.26
CA GLU A 159 20.20 9.57 -0.89
C GLU A 159 19.39 10.74 -1.46
N VAL A 160 18.88 11.65 -0.63
CA VAL A 160 18.17 12.80 -1.14
C VAL A 160 19.11 13.80 -1.82
N MET A 161 20.34 13.94 -1.35
CA MET A 161 21.35 14.76 -2.05
C MET A 161 21.76 14.17 -3.39
N ASN A 162 21.82 12.83 -3.49
CA ASN A 162 22.04 12.14 -4.77
C ASN A 162 20.86 12.39 -5.73
N PHE A 163 19.64 12.33 -5.23
CA PHE A 163 18.41 12.61 -5.97
C PHE A 163 18.37 14.05 -6.49
N VAL A 164 18.71 15.03 -5.66
CA VAL A 164 18.79 16.45 -6.06
C VAL A 164 19.87 16.65 -7.12
N ARG A 165 21.06 16.04 -6.99
CA ARG A 165 22.14 16.13 -7.99
C ARG A 165 21.73 15.55 -9.33
N ASP A 166 21.04 14.39 -9.33
CA ASP A 166 20.54 13.76 -10.54
C ASP A 166 19.52 14.64 -11.28
N ILE A 167 18.61 15.29 -10.55
CA ILE A 167 17.66 16.24 -11.15
C ILE A 167 18.42 17.49 -11.63
N SER A 168 19.38 18.01 -10.87
CA SER A 168 20.16 19.19 -11.21
C SER A 168 20.94 19.02 -12.52
N SER A 169 21.44 17.83 -12.80
CA SER A 169 22.17 17.52 -14.05
C SER A 169 21.26 17.55 -15.29
N ASN A 170 19.94 17.60 -15.12
CA ASN A 170 18.94 17.61 -16.18
C ASN A 170 18.06 18.89 -16.17
N THR A 171 18.53 19.98 -15.53
CA THR A 171 17.77 21.22 -15.46
C THR A 171 17.50 21.81 -16.84
N GLY A 172 16.26 22.32 -17.04
CA GLY A 172 15.81 22.85 -18.34
C GLY A 172 15.36 21.76 -19.34
N LEU A 173 15.59 20.50 -19.05
CA LEU A 173 15.15 19.36 -19.86
C LEU A 173 13.92 18.68 -19.23
N ALA A 174 13.11 18.03 -20.04
CA ALA A 174 12.01 17.19 -19.57
C ALA A 174 12.56 15.95 -18.87
N ILE A 175 12.10 15.68 -17.65
CA ILE A 175 12.46 14.50 -16.88
C ILE A 175 11.24 13.71 -16.47
N ASN A 176 11.41 12.39 -16.33
CA ASN A 176 10.43 11.52 -15.69
C ASN A 176 10.62 11.58 -14.16
N LEU A 177 9.83 12.43 -13.50
CA LEU A 177 9.93 12.63 -12.06
C LEU A 177 9.44 11.39 -11.28
N SER A 178 8.40 10.69 -11.76
CA SER A 178 7.90 9.46 -11.13
C SER A 178 9.00 8.41 -10.95
N LYS A 179 9.72 8.09 -12.01
CA LYS A 179 10.81 7.11 -11.95
C LYS A 179 11.93 7.54 -11.01
N ARG A 180 12.26 8.82 -10.97
CA ARG A 180 13.30 9.36 -10.10
C ARG A 180 12.90 9.31 -8.62
N ILE A 181 11.65 9.67 -8.30
CA ILE A 181 11.10 9.56 -6.94
C ILE A 181 11.13 8.10 -6.50
N TYR A 182 10.67 7.18 -7.35
CA TYR A 182 10.65 5.76 -7.03
C TYR A 182 12.06 5.19 -6.81
N SER A 183 13.02 5.54 -7.68
CA SER A 183 14.42 5.14 -7.51
C SER A 183 15.06 5.68 -6.23
N HIS A 184 14.70 6.92 -5.83
CA HIS A 184 15.15 7.50 -4.57
C HIS A 184 14.60 6.73 -3.35
N THR A 185 13.27 6.55 -3.26
CA THR A 185 12.64 5.84 -2.12
C THR A 185 13.10 4.39 -2.05
N TYR A 186 13.29 3.74 -3.20
CA TYR A 186 13.92 2.42 -3.30
C TYR A 186 15.34 2.44 -2.70
N GLY A 187 16.18 3.41 -3.10
CA GLY A 187 17.56 3.52 -2.61
C GLY A 187 17.64 3.67 -1.10
N VAL A 188 16.78 4.53 -0.51
CA VAL A 188 16.69 4.69 0.95
C VAL A 188 16.30 3.38 1.61
N THR A 189 15.25 2.72 1.11
CA THR A 189 14.75 1.46 1.70
C THR A 189 15.78 0.34 1.56
N ALA A 190 16.42 0.21 0.40
CA ALA A 190 17.46 -0.80 0.18
C ALA A 190 18.66 -0.62 1.11
N ARG A 191 19.14 0.62 1.29
CA ARG A 191 20.26 0.91 2.18
C ARG A 191 19.89 0.72 3.66
N ALA A 192 18.68 1.08 4.06
CA ALA A 192 18.19 0.84 5.42
C ALA A 192 17.99 -0.65 5.70
N ALA A 193 17.52 -1.43 4.71
CA ALA A 193 17.24 -2.84 4.86
C ALA A 193 18.46 -3.74 4.69
N PHE A 194 19.38 -3.41 3.75
CA PHE A 194 20.47 -4.26 3.30
C PHE A 194 21.86 -3.62 3.45
N GLY A 195 21.94 -2.42 4.02
CA GLY A 195 23.20 -1.66 4.16
C GLY A 195 23.76 -1.09 2.84
N LYS A 196 23.31 -1.56 1.69
CA LYS A 196 23.74 -1.14 0.36
C LYS A 196 22.64 -1.25 -0.68
N LYS A 197 22.84 -0.61 -1.85
CA LYS A 197 22.02 -0.88 -3.03
C LYS A 197 22.39 -2.25 -3.60
N ASN A 198 21.38 -3.02 -3.99
CA ASN A 198 21.59 -4.33 -4.60
C ASN A 198 22.15 -4.17 -6.02
N ARG A 199 22.98 -5.12 -6.48
CA ARG A 199 23.47 -5.18 -7.87
C ARG A 199 22.34 -5.40 -8.86
N ASP A 200 21.32 -6.17 -8.46
CA ASP A 200 20.14 -6.50 -9.27
C ASP A 200 18.97 -5.55 -9.00
N GLN A 201 19.27 -4.26 -8.71
CA GLN A 201 18.28 -3.27 -8.29
C GLN A 201 17.11 -3.15 -9.27
N GLU A 202 17.36 -3.04 -10.57
CA GLU A 202 16.32 -2.88 -11.59
C GLU A 202 15.43 -4.11 -11.67
N GLU A 203 16.02 -5.30 -11.69
CA GLU A 203 15.26 -6.56 -11.70
C GLU A 203 14.39 -6.72 -10.44
N PHE A 204 14.93 -6.34 -9.28
CA PHE A 204 14.19 -6.41 -8.04
C PHE A 204 13.02 -5.39 -8.00
N MET A 205 13.23 -4.17 -8.51
CA MET A 205 12.18 -3.16 -8.65
C MET A 205 11.03 -3.65 -9.53
N GLU A 206 11.35 -4.20 -10.71
CA GLU A 206 10.34 -4.77 -11.60
C GLU A 206 9.56 -5.93 -10.96
N ALA A 207 10.26 -6.80 -10.22
CA ALA A 207 9.60 -7.87 -9.49
C ALA A 207 8.65 -7.35 -8.41
N MET A 208 9.03 -6.26 -7.70
CA MET A 208 8.17 -5.63 -6.69
C MET A 208 6.92 -5.01 -7.32
N ASP A 209 7.05 -4.36 -8.47
CA ASP A 209 5.90 -3.81 -9.21
C ASP A 209 4.90 -4.92 -9.57
N GLU A 210 5.40 -6.08 -10.04
CA GLU A 210 4.55 -7.23 -10.32
C GLU A 210 3.89 -7.78 -9.04
N VAL A 211 4.60 -7.84 -7.92
CA VAL A 211 4.04 -8.25 -6.61
C VAL A 211 2.88 -7.34 -6.22
N VAL A 212 3.09 -6.02 -6.21
CA VAL A 212 2.07 -5.03 -5.84
C VAL A 212 0.83 -5.12 -6.73
N ALA A 213 1.02 -5.26 -8.04
CA ALA A 213 -0.08 -5.42 -8.99
C ALA A 213 -0.91 -6.68 -8.73
N LEU A 214 -0.28 -7.79 -8.35
CA LEU A 214 -0.95 -9.09 -8.13
C LEU A 214 -1.60 -9.20 -6.74
N TYR A 215 -1.24 -8.34 -5.78
CA TYR A 215 -1.82 -8.35 -4.43
C TYR A 215 -3.16 -7.62 -4.33
N GLY A 216 -3.73 -7.12 -5.41
CA GLY A 216 -5.00 -6.38 -5.41
C GLY A 216 -6.22 -7.13 -4.84
N GLY A 217 -6.15 -8.47 -4.75
CA GLY A 217 -7.15 -9.29 -4.03
C GLY A 217 -8.49 -9.46 -4.75
N PHE A 218 -8.54 -9.18 -6.06
CA PHE A 218 -9.71 -9.35 -6.92
C PHE A 218 -9.48 -10.34 -8.06
N SER A 219 -8.51 -11.25 -7.91
CA SER A 219 -8.28 -12.29 -8.89
C SER A 219 -9.39 -13.36 -8.82
N VAL A 220 -9.65 -14.06 -9.95
CA VAL A 220 -10.60 -15.17 -9.98
C VAL A 220 -10.22 -16.25 -8.95
N ALA A 221 -8.93 -16.47 -8.73
CA ALA A 221 -8.43 -17.41 -7.73
C ALA A 221 -8.78 -17.02 -6.29
N ASP A 222 -8.83 -15.70 -5.99
CA ASP A 222 -9.20 -15.18 -4.67
C ASP A 222 -10.73 -15.15 -4.46
N MET A 223 -11.50 -15.07 -5.56
CA MET A 223 -12.95 -15.07 -5.52
C MET A 223 -13.55 -16.48 -5.46
N TYR A 224 -12.79 -17.51 -5.90
CA TYR A 224 -13.18 -18.92 -5.85
C TYR A 224 -12.08 -19.78 -5.19
N PRO A 225 -11.76 -19.54 -3.91
CA PRO A 225 -10.65 -20.22 -3.22
C PRO A 225 -10.88 -21.75 -3.08
N SER A 226 -12.14 -22.23 -3.10
CA SER A 226 -12.45 -23.66 -3.06
C SER A 226 -12.15 -24.39 -4.37
N VAL A 227 -12.14 -23.67 -5.50
CA VAL A 227 -11.99 -24.24 -6.84
C VAL A 227 -10.53 -24.18 -7.30
N LYS A 228 -9.70 -25.12 -6.81
CA LYS A 228 -8.26 -25.19 -7.13
C LYS A 228 -7.97 -25.22 -8.64
N LEU A 229 -8.88 -25.79 -9.43
CA LEU A 229 -8.74 -25.86 -10.88
C LEU A 229 -8.67 -24.46 -11.52
N LEU A 230 -9.45 -23.49 -11.03
CA LEU A 230 -9.41 -22.12 -11.53
C LEU A 230 -8.06 -21.43 -11.25
N GLN A 231 -7.38 -21.77 -10.17
CA GLN A 231 -6.04 -21.25 -9.88
C GLN A 231 -5.01 -21.70 -10.92
N VAL A 232 -5.15 -22.93 -11.42
CA VAL A 232 -4.27 -23.50 -12.45
C VAL A 232 -4.66 -23.01 -13.84
N MET A 233 -5.95 -23.05 -14.19
CA MET A 233 -6.45 -22.68 -15.52
C MET A 233 -6.29 -21.18 -15.83
N SER A 234 -6.39 -20.31 -14.83
CA SER A 234 -6.14 -18.87 -14.99
C SER A 234 -4.67 -18.53 -15.26
N GLY A 235 -3.76 -19.50 -15.14
CA GLY A 235 -2.31 -19.26 -15.22
C GLY A 235 -1.74 -18.45 -14.05
N MET A 236 -2.59 -17.94 -13.15
CA MET A 236 -2.20 -17.08 -12.04
C MET A 236 -1.19 -17.77 -11.12
N ARG A 237 -1.47 -19.01 -10.74
CA ARG A 237 -0.58 -19.80 -9.89
C ARG A 237 0.83 -19.92 -10.49
N ARG A 238 0.93 -20.28 -11.76
CA ARG A 238 2.22 -20.41 -12.47
C ARG A 238 2.97 -19.07 -12.55
N LYS A 239 2.24 -17.98 -12.79
CA LYS A 239 2.81 -16.61 -12.80
C LYS A 239 3.38 -16.27 -11.43
N LEU A 240 2.63 -16.50 -10.34
CA LEU A 240 3.06 -16.22 -8.98
C LEU A 240 4.24 -17.10 -8.53
N GLU A 241 4.26 -18.38 -8.90
CA GLU A 241 5.38 -19.29 -8.59
C GLU A 241 6.67 -18.86 -9.31
N LYS A 242 6.57 -18.41 -10.58
CA LYS A 242 7.70 -17.86 -11.32
C LYS A 242 8.23 -16.58 -10.67
N LEU A 243 7.34 -15.69 -10.28
CA LEU A 243 7.67 -14.44 -9.59
C LEU A 243 8.32 -14.71 -8.22
N HIS A 244 7.73 -15.61 -7.43
CA HIS A 244 8.29 -16.02 -6.14
C HIS A 244 9.71 -16.55 -6.28
N LYS A 245 9.98 -17.45 -7.24
CA LYS A 245 11.30 -18.01 -7.46
C LYS A 245 12.35 -16.92 -7.79
N ARG A 246 11.96 -15.90 -8.58
CA ARG A 246 12.84 -14.77 -8.93
C ARG A 246 13.14 -13.91 -7.69
N VAL A 247 12.12 -13.58 -6.91
CA VAL A 247 12.25 -12.79 -5.67
C VAL A 247 13.05 -13.57 -4.61
N ASP A 248 12.73 -14.86 -4.42
CA ASP A 248 13.40 -15.72 -3.46
C ASP A 248 14.89 -15.82 -3.70
N GLN A 249 15.32 -15.97 -4.96
CA GLN A 249 16.75 -16.02 -5.31
C GLN A 249 17.48 -14.74 -4.90
N ILE A 250 16.86 -13.58 -5.11
CA ILE A 250 17.47 -12.29 -4.74
C ILE A 250 17.55 -12.16 -3.21
N LEU A 251 16.48 -12.51 -2.50
CA LEU A 251 16.44 -12.43 -1.04
C LEU A 251 17.41 -13.45 -0.39
N GLU A 252 17.52 -14.65 -0.94
CA GLU A 252 18.50 -15.67 -0.49
C GLU A 252 19.93 -15.14 -0.60
N ASN A 253 20.27 -14.53 -1.74
CA ASN A 253 21.59 -13.93 -1.94
C ASN A 253 21.87 -12.84 -0.89
N ILE A 254 20.88 -11.98 -0.60
CA ILE A 254 21.00 -10.92 0.42
C ILE A 254 21.26 -11.52 1.81
N VAL A 255 20.47 -12.51 2.21
CA VAL A 255 20.59 -13.16 3.53
C VAL A 255 21.96 -13.84 3.67
N ASN A 256 22.39 -14.56 2.64
CA ASN A 256 23.70 -15.28 2.65
C ASN A 256 24.87 -14.30 2.70
N GLU A 257 24.84 -13.20 1.93
CA GLU A 257 25.87 -12.16 2.01
C GLU A 257 26.00 -11.56 3.42
N HIS A 258 24.90 -11.38 4.14
CA HIS A 258 24.93 -10.86 5.52
C HIS A 258 25.52 -11.88 6.50
N ARG A 259 25.23 -13.16 6.32
CA ARG A 259 25.82 -14.24 7.13
C ARG A 259 27.33 -14.32 6.94
N GLU A 260 27.80 -14.27 5.69
CA GLU A 260 29.23 -14.30 5.38
C GLU A 260 29.98 -13.09 5.97
N LYS A 261 29.43 -11.88 5.80
CA LYS A 261 30.00 -10.66 6.39
C LYS A 261 30.07 -10.73 7.91
N LYS A 262 29.03 -11.25 8.56
CA LYS A 262 29.01 -11.37 10.03
C LYS A 262 30.12 -12.30 10.52
N THR A 263 30.36 -13.40 9.84
CA THR A 263 31.47 -14.33 10.15
C THR A 263 32.84 -13.65 10.03
N GLN A 264 33.00 -12.72 9.08
CA GLN A 264 34.25 -11.96 8.90
C GLN A 264 34.41 -10.79 9.87
N ARG A 265 33.30 -10.22 10.39
CA ARG A 265 33.27 -9.04 11.29
C ARG A 265 33.49 -9.36 12.78
N GLU A 266 33.48 -10.63 13.21
CA GLU A 266 33.79 -10.99 14.60
C GLU A 266 35.18 -10.53 15.07
N SER A 267 35.97 -9.90 14.18
CA SER A 267 37.32 -9.35 14.43
C SER A 267 37.49 -7.81 14.26
N GLY A 268 36.42 -7.00 14.08
CA GLY A 268 36.59 -5.56 13.82
C GLY A 268 35.38 -4.68 14.13
N ARG A 269 35.60 -3.38 14.33
CA ARG A 269 34.67 -2.31 14.76
C ARG A 269 33.33 -2.33 14.01
N GLY A 270 32.25 -2.23 14.80
CA GLY A 270 30.87 -2.32 14.34
C GLY A 270 30.40 -1.15 13.46
N GLU A 271 30.08 -1.47 12.21
CA GLU A 271 29.14 -0.66 11.42
C GLU A 271 27.73 -0.78 12.00
N ALA A 272 26.88 0.24 11.77
CA ALA A 272 25.49 0.21 12.22
C ALA A 272 24.75 -0.97 11.58
N GLU A 273 24.02 -1.75 12.41
CA GLU A 273 23.19 -2.87 11.93
C GLU A 273 22.11 -2.36 10.98
N ASP A 274 21.95 -2.99 9.84
CA ASP A 274 20.78 -2.84 8.97
C ASP A 274 19.62 -3.76 9.42
N LEU A 275 18.48 -3.74 8.71
CA LEU A 275 17.32 -4.52 9.14
C LEU A 275 17.53 -6.03 9.00
N VAL A 276 18.31 -6.49 8.02
CA VAL A 276 18.64 -7.92 7.86
C VAL A 276 19.56 -8.39 8.98
N ASP A 277 20.57 -7.59 9.35
CA ASP A 277 21.45 -7.90 10.48
C ASP A 277 20.66 -8.08 11.78
N VAL A 278 19.67 -7.20 12.02
CA VAL A 278 18.79 -7.30 13.20
C VAL A 278 17.97 -8.58 13.18
N LEU A 279 17.36 -8.94 12.04
CA LEU A 279 16.57 -10.18 11.92
C LEU A 279 17.41 -11.43 12.13
N LEU A 280 18.63 -11.46 11.58
CA LEU A 280 19.59 -12.56 11.79
C LEU A 280 20.08 -12.63 13.23
N ARG A 281 20.21 -11.48 13.93
CA ARG A 281 20.52 -11.45 15.35
C ARG A 281 19.38 -12.05 16.18
N VAL A 282 18.16 -11.59 15.95
CA VAL A 282 16.95 -12.08 16.63
C VAL A 282 16.75 -13.59 16.38
N GLN A 283 17.06 -14.09 15.18
CA GLN A 283 17.04 -15.53 14.85
C GLN A 283 18.06 -16.30 15.70
N LYS A 284 19.31 -15.77 15.80
CA LYS A 284 20.42 -16.42 16.52
C LYS A 284 20.19 -16.44 18.04
N ASP A 285 19.63 -15.37 18.61
CA ASP A 285 19.42 -15.22 20.05
C ASP A 285 18.41 -16.25 20.59
N GLY A 286 17.48 -16.74 19.76
CA GLY A 286 16.64 -17.91 20.06
C GLY A 286 15.60 -17.71 21.17
N GLU A 287 15.44 -16.49 21.72
CA GLU A 287 14.53 -16.15 22.83
C GLU A 287 13.07 -15.98 22.37
N LEU A 288 12.71 -16.52 21.21
CA LEU A 288 11.39 -16.38 20.62
C LEU A 288 10.50 -17.59 20.90
N GLU A 289 9.23 -17.35 21.22
CA GLU A 289 8.22 -18.41 21.35
C GLU A 289 8.07 -19.23 20.05
N PHE A 290 8.15 -18.55 18.89
CA PHE A 290 8.15 -19.17 17.58
C PHE A 290 9.51 -18.91 16.90
N PRO A 291 10.27 -19.95 16.51
CA PRO A 291 11.54 -19.78 15.81
C PRO A 291 11.37 -18.98 14.52
N LEU A 292 12.25 -18.01 14.28
CA LEU A 292 12.28 -17.24 13.05
C LEU A 292 13.08 -18.03 12.01
N THR A 293 12.39 -18.55 10.97
CA THR A 293 13.02 -19.26 9.86
C THR A 293 13.56 -18.29 8.82
N ASP A 294 14.41 -18.78 7.90
CA ASP A 294 14.89 -17.96 6.76
C ASP A 294 13.74 -17.47 5.89
N ASP A 295 12.74 -18.31 5.64
CA ASP A 295 11.53 -17.91 4.92
C ASP A 295 10.78 -16.78 5.63
N ASN A 296 10.74 -16.81 6.97
CA ASN A 296 10.13 -15.72 7.75
C ASN A 296 10.94 -14.43 7.62
N ILE A 297 12.27 -14.51 7.66
CA ILE A 297 13.16 -13.36 7.44
C ILE A 297 12.92 -12.78 6.06
N LYS A 298 12.96 -13.62 5.01
CA LYS A 298 12.72 -13.19 3.63
C LYS A 298 11.33 -12.57 3.45
N ALA A 299 10.29 -13.15 4.08
CA ALA A 299 8.93 -12.61 4.06
C ALA A 299 8.82 -11.21 4.71
N VAL A 300 9.52 -10.98 5.82
CA VAL A 300 9.56 -9.68 6.51
C VAL A 300 10.31 -8.64 5.68
N ILE A 301 11.47 -9.01 5.13
CA ILE A 301 12.26 -8.15 4.26
C ILE A 301 11.44 -7.71 3.05
N LEU A 302 10.75 -8.67 2.40
CA LEU A 302 9.88 -8.40 1.25
C LEU A 302 8.80 -7.39 1.59
N ASP A 303 8.13 -7.54 2.74
CA ASP A 303 7.10 -6.59 3.18
C ASP A 303 7.65 -5.18 3.42
N ILE A 304 8.74 -5.08 4.20
CA ILE A 304 9.34 -3.78 4.53
C ILE A 304 9.81 -3.08 3.26
N PHE A 305 10.42 -3.83 2.37
CA PHE A 305 10.94 -3.30 1.12
C PHE A 305 9.83 -2.81 0.19
N THR A 306 8.83 -3.67 -0.09
CA THR A 306 7.70 -3.33 -0.96
C THR A 306 6.89 -2.16 -0.38
N ALA A 307 6.55 -2.24 0.91
CA ALA A 307 5.74 -1.21 1.55
C ALA A 307 6.48 0.13 1.69
N GLY A 308 7.76 0.10 2.06
CA GLY A 308 8.55 1.31 2.32
C GLY A 308 8.87 2.12 1.06
N SER A 309 9.12 1.43 -0.06
CA SER A 309 9.48 2.10 -1.33
C SER A 309 8.26 2.63 -2.05
N GLU A 310 7.28 1.74 -2.29
CA GLU A 310 6.10 1.98 -3.11
C GLU A 310 5.18 3.07 -2.56
N THR A 311 4.87 2.98 -1.26
CA THR A 311 3.86 3.88 -0.69
C THR A 311 4.42 5.30 -0.49
N SER A 312 5.66 5.44 -0.09
CA SER A 312 6.30 6.74 0.10
C SER A 312 6.48 7.48 -1.23
N SER A 313 6.94 6.77 -2.28
CA SER A 313 7.05 7.36 -3.63
C SER A 313 5.71 7.86 -4.16
N GLY A 314 4.65 7.08 -3.99
CA GLY A 314 3.31 7.46 -4.44
C GLY A 314 2.79 8.73 -3.76
N VAL A 315 3.02 8.91 -2.45
CA VAL A 315 2.63 10.15 -1.76
C VAL A 315 3.41 11.35 -2.29
N VAL A 316 4.73 11.22 -2.49
CA VAL A 316 5.58 12.31 -3.05
C VAL A 316 5.12 12.68 -4.46
N GLU A 317 4.84 11.68 -5.29
CA GLU A 317 4.38 11.87 -6.67
C GLU A 317 3.01 12.57 -6.73
N TRP A 318 2.03 12.14 -5.93
CA TRP A 318 0.72 12.77 -5.85
C TRP A 318 0.78 14.18 -5.29
N ALA A 319 1.61 14.43 -4.25
CA ALA A 319 1.82 15.77 -3.70
C ALA A 319 2.39 16.73 -4.74
N MET A 320 3.40 16.30 -5.50
CA MET A 320 3.96 17.08 -6.60
C MET A 320 2.93 17.34 -7.70
N SER A 321 2.11 16.34 -8.04
CA SER A 321 1.06 16.46 -9.05
C SER A 321 -0.01 17.47 -8.64
N GLU A 322 -0.48 17.42 -7.40
CA GLU A 322 -1.47 18.37 -6.88
C GLU A 322 -0.90 19.80 -6.81
N MET A 323 0.35 19.96 -6.40
CA MET A 323 1.00 21.27 -6.40
C MET A 323 1.23 21.84 -7.81
N LEU A 324 1.56 21.00 -8.80
CA LEU A 324 1.69 21.41 -10.20
C LEU A 324 0.34 21.84 -10.80
N LYS A 325 -0.73 21.15 -10.42
CA LYS A 325 -2.10 21.49 -10.81
C LYS A 325 -2.58 22.79 -10.15
N ASN A 326 -2.06 23.11 -8.96
CA ASN A 326 -2.44 24.26 -8.14
C ASN A 326 -1.21 25.17 -7.85
N PRO A 327 -0.77 26.03 -8.79
CA PRO A 327 0.49 26.77 -8.67
C PRO A 327 0.59 27.68 -7.43
N GLU A 328 -0.53 28.20 -6.93
CA GLU A 328 -0.52 29.05 -5.74
C GLU A 328 -0.16 28.25 -4.48
N LEU A 329 -0.61 26.98 -4.38
CA LEU A 329 -0.21 26.07 -3.30
C LEU A 329 1.29 25.74 -3.41
N MET A 330 1.78 25.49 -4.64
CA MET A 330 3.21 25.28 -4.90
C MET A 330 4.05 26.44 -4.45
N LYS A 331 3.70 27.68 -4.86
CA LYS A 331 4.43 28.91 -4.47
C LYS A 331 4.48 29.08 -2.96
N ARG A 332 3.37 28.85 -2.28
CA ARG A 332 3.29 28.96 -0.82
C ARG A 332 4.16 27.92 -0.11
N ALA A 333 4.12 26.66 -0.57
CA ALA A 333 4.98 25.61 -0.04
C ALA A 333 6.47 25.92 -0.26
N GLN A 334 6.84 26.39 -1.45
CA GLN A 334 8.19 26.83 -1.75
C GLN A 334 8.63 28.00 -0.86
N ALA A 335 7.76 28.98 -0.64
CA ALA A 335 8.06 30.13 0.22
C ALA A 335 8.33 29.68 1.68
N GLU A 336 7.52 28.78 2.24
CA GLU A 336 7.75 28.22 3.57
C GLU A 336 9.10 27.49 3.66
N VAL A 337 9.31 26.54 2.75
CA VAL A 337 10.52 25.69 2.75
C VAL A 337 11.78 26.54 2.58
N ARG A 338 11.78 27.47 1.63
CA ARG A 338 12.92 28.37 1.38
C ARG A 338 13.20 29.29 2.55
N HIS A 339 12.16 29.88 3.15
CA HIS A 339 12.31 30.71 4.34
C HIS A 339 12.95 29.95 5.52
N VAL A 340 12.49 28.72 5.78
CA VAL A 340 13.01 27.90 6.90
C VAL A 340 14.47 27.50 6.63
N PHE A 341 14.77 27.00 5.45
CA PHE A 341 16.10 26.48 5.12
C PHE A 341 17.15 27.60 4.98
N ASP A 342 16.81 28.74 4.35
CA ASP A 342 17.71 29.90 4.23
C ASP A 342 18.04 30.47 5.61
N ARG A 343 17.06 30.55 6.52
CA ARG A 343 17.26 30.98 7.91
C ARG A 343 18.20 30.06 8.69
N LYS A 344 18.05 28.75 8.51
CA LYS A 344 18.84 27.74 9.24
C LYS A 344 20.19 27.47 8.61
N ARG A 345 20.40 27.86 7.36
CA ARG A 345 21.59 27.53 6.54
C ARG A 345 21.89 26.03 6.49
N ASN A 346 20.87 25.21 6.75
CA ASN A 346 20.94 23.77 6.76
C ASN A 346 19.65 23.18 6.17
N ILE A 347 19.81 22.23 5.27
CA ILE A 347 18.70 21.60 4.54
C ILE A 347 18.65 20.12 4.95
N ASP A 348 18.51 19.89 6.24
CA ASP A 348 18.46 18.55 6.80
C ASP A 348 17.12 18.24 7.44
N GLU A 349 16.99 16.98 7.88
CA GLU A 349 15.79 16.45 8.49
C GLU A 349 15.37 17.15 9.78
N THR A 350 16.31 17.84 10.48
CA THR A 350 16.01 18.53 11.75
C THR A 350 15.06 19.71 11.60
N CYS A 351 14.94 20.28 10.40
CA CYS A 351 14.10 21.44 10.13
C CYS A 351 12.67 21.07 9.69
N LEU A 352 12.40 19.81 9.37
CA LEU A 352 11.11 19.37 8.79
C LEU A 352 9.92 19.66 9.72
N HIS A 353 10.10 19.60 11.02
CA HIS A 353 9.03 19.88 12.00
C HIS A 353 8.52 21.35 11.96
N GLU A 354 9.29 22.27 11.36
CA GLU A 354 8.90 23.68 11.17
C GLU A 354 8.04 23.88 9.92
N LEU A 355 8.02 22.93 8.97
CA LEU A 355 7.34 22.99 7.68
C LEU A 355 5.85 22.62 7.82
N LYS A 356 5.07 23.46 8.48
CA LYS A 356 3.67 23.18 8.84
C LYS A 356 2.77 23.08 7.61
N TYR A 357 2.99 23.95 6.62
CA TYR A 357 2.19 23.97 5.41
C TYR A 357 2.52 22.77 4.51
N LEU A 358 3.80 22.43 4.37
CA LEU A 358 4.20 21.20 3.68
C LEU A 358 3.59 19.95 4.34
N ASN A 359 3.59 19.88 5.66
CA ASN A 359 2.93 18.80 6.40
C ASN A 359 1.43 18.73 6.12
N SER A 360 0.76 19.88 5.98
CA SER A 360 -0.66 19.96 5.62
C SER A 360 -0.89 19.49 4.19
N ILE A 361 0.00 19.79 3.23
CA ILE A 361 -0.04 19.26 1.86
C ILE A 361 0.08 17.74 1.86
N ILE A 362 1.02 17.18 2.62
CA ILE A 362 1.21 15.72 2.71
C ILE A 362 -0.04 15.05 3.28
N LYS A 363 -0.63 15.61 4.33
CA LYS A 363 -1.87 15.08 4.92
C LYS A 363 -3.03 15.15 3.94
N GLU A 364 -3.21 16.26 3.23
CA GLU A 364 -4.27 16.43 2.23
C GLU A 364 -4.05 15.48 1.04
N THR A 365 -2.81 15.28 0.63
CA THR A 365 -2.46 14.28 -0.39
C THR A 365 -2.91 12.89 0.02
N MET A 366 -2.60 12.46 1.24
CA MET A 366 -3.01 11.14 1.74
C MET A 366 -4.52 11.02 1.96
N ARG A 367 -5.25 12.13 2.14
CA ARG A 367 -6.71 12.14 2.19
C ARG A 367 -7.34 11.90 0.82
N LEU A 368 -6.91 12.68 -0.18
CA LEU A 368 -7.44 12.59 -1.54
C LEU A 368 -6.88 11.41 -2.33
N HIS A 369 -5.61 11.10 -2.15
CA HIS A 369 -4.92 10.03 -2.85
C HIS A 369 -4.36 9.00 -1.87
N PRO A 370 -5.22 8.31 -1.09
CA PRO A 370 -4.73 7.25 -0.20
C PRO A 370 -4.09 6.16 -1.06
N ILE A 371 -2.80 5.88 -0.82
CA ILE A 371 -2.06 4.92 -1.65
C ILE A 371 -2.66 3.52 -1.58
N LEU A 372 -3.23 3.14 -0.43
CA LEU A 372 -4.03 1.92 -0.29
C LEU A 372 -5.52 2.31 -0.14
N PRO A 373 -6.25 2.58 -1.24
CA PRO A 373 -7.60 3.14 -1.19
C PRO A 373 -8.62 2.22 -0.51
N LEU A 374 -8.41 0.91 -0.54
CA LEU A 374 -9.25 -0.11 0.10
C LEU A 374 -8.62 -0.70 1.36
N LEU A 375 -7.48 -0.20 1.81
CA LEU A 375 -6.63 -0.77 2.85
C LEU A 375 -6.33 -2.25 2.60
N LEU A 376 -5.64 -2.92 3.52
CA LEU A 376 -5.47 -4.36 3.45
C LEU A 376 -6.75 -5.05 3.94
N PRO A 377 -7.29 -6.04 3.19
CA PRO A 377 -8.54 -6.69 3.55
C PRO A 377 -8.42 -7.41 4.89
N ARG A 378 -9.53 -7.42 5.63
CA ARG A 378 -9.69 -8.14 6.89
C ARG A 378 -10.66 -9.31 6.73
N GLU A 379 -10.72 -10.20 7.70
CA GLU A 379 -11.68 -11.31 7.74
C GLU A 379 -12.20 -11.47 9.17
N SER A 380 -13.49 -11.78 9.31
CA SER A 380 -14.10 -12.09 10.61
C SER A 380 -13.70 -13.50 11.06
N ASN A 381 -13.18 -13.64 12.28
CA ASN A 381 -12.87 -14.94 12.89
C ASN A 381 -14.05 -15.52 13.68
N GLU A 382 -15.02 -14.69 14.02
CA GLU A 382 -16.26 -15.08 14.68
C GLU A 382 -17.43 -14.24 14.18
N GLN A 383 -18.65 -14.65 14.52
CA GLN A 383 -19.85 -13.91 14.19
C GLN A 383 -20.00 -12.68 15.10
N CYS A 384 -20.32 -11.54 14.52
CA CYS A 384 -20.62 -10.32 15.30
C CYS A 384 -21.76 -9.49 14.71
N MET A 385 -22.14 -8.45 15.43
CA MET A 385 -23.16 -7.47 14.99
C MET A 385 -22.48 -6.14 14.65
N ILE A 386 -22.75 -5.60 13.46
CA ILE A 386 -22.33 -4.26 13.06
C ILE A 386 -23.57 -3.50 12.60
N ASN A 387 -23.85 -2.38 13.22
CA ASN A 387 -24.98 -1.52 12.88
C ASN A 387 -26.33 -2.28 12.75
N GLY A 388 -26.58 -3.25 13.64
CA GLY A 388 -27.81 -4.07 13.63
C GLY A 388 -27.82 -5.20 12.60
N TYR A 389 -26.75 -5.39 11.83
CA TYR A 389 -26.61 -6.49 10.88
C TYR A 389 -25.70 -7.58 11.42
N LYS A 390 -26.06 -8.83 11.17
CA LYS A 390 -25.29 -10.01 11.55
C LYS A 390 -24.19 -10.29 10.52
N ILE A 391 -22.93 -10.22 10.92
CA ILE A 391 -21.78 -10.53 10.08
C ILE A 391 -21.33 -11.97 10.40
N PRO A 392 -21.42 -12.89 9.44
CA PRO A 392 -20.99 -14.29 9.63
C PRO A 392 -19.48 -14.41 9.79
N VAL A 393 -19.02 -15.52 10.35
CA VAL A 393 -17.62 -15.93 10.35
C VAL A 393 -17.10 -16.07 8.91
N LYS A 394 -15.80 -15.83 8.69
CA LYS A 394 -15.16 -15.90 7.36
C LYS A 394 -15.67 -14.86 6.34
N THR A 395 -16.32 -13.80 6.81
CA THR A 395 -16.70 -12.69 5.95
C THR A 395 -15.46 -11.80 5.71
N LYS A 396 -15.11 -11.59 4.45
CA LYS A 396 -14.09 -10.62 4.02
C LYS A 396 -14.59 -9.22 4.31
N VAL A 397 -13.73 -8.35 4.82
CA VAL A 397 -14.05 -6.96 5.13
C VAL A 397 -13.10 -6.03 4.39
N ILE A 398 -13.67 -5.13 3.62
CA ILE A 398 -12.96 -4.09 2.87
C ILE A 398 -13.36 -2.74 3.46
N VAL A 399 -12.38 -1.94 3.87
CA VAL A 399 -12.61 -0.56 4.32
C VAL A 399 -12.16 0.39 3.22
N ASN A 400 -13.12 1.12 2.65
CA ASN A 400 -12.88 2.06 1.57
C ASN A 400 -12.41 3.41 2.14
N ALA A 401 -11.10 3.52 2.42
CA ALA A 401 -10.48 4.74 2.93
C ALA A 401 -10.60 5.90 1.93
N TRP A 402 -10.62 5.60 0.63
CA TRP A 402 -10.82 6.59 -0.43
C TRP A 402 -12.21 7.26 -0.32
N ALA A 403 -13.26 6.47 -0.11
CA ALA A 403 -14.61 6.98 0.11
C ALA A 403 -14.73 7.78 1.41
N ILE A 404 -14.13 7.28 2.50
CA ILE A 404 -14.11 7.94 3.80
C ILE A 404 -13.43 9.31 3.71
N GLY A 405 -12.29 9.39 3.02
CA GLY A 405 -11.56 10.63 2.78
C GLY A 405 -12.30 11.66 1.91
N ARG A 406 -13.39 11.25 1.26
CA ARG A 406 -14.24 12.07 0.37
C ARG A 406 -15.68 12.22 0.82
N ASP A 407 -16.02 11.79 2.03
CA ASP A 407 -17.38 11.89 2.54
C ASP A 407 -17.74 13.37 2.86
N PRO A 408 -18.71 13.97 2.13
CA PRO A 408 -19.09 15.37 2.32
C PRO A 408 -19.70 15.67 3.69
N LYS A 409 -20.11 14.65 4.44
CA LYS A 409 -20.57 14.80 5.83
C LYS A 409 -19.44 15.19 6.78
N HIS A 410 -18.19 14.82 6.43
CA HIS A 410 -17.02 15.02 7.27
C HIS A 410 -16.00 15.99 6.67
N TRP A 411 -16.07 16.23 5.35
CA TRP A 411 -15.12 17.05 4.60
C TRP A 411 -15.87 18.05 3.73
N ASN A 412 -15.80 19.33 4.08
CA ASN A 412 -16.36 20.40 3.24
C ASN A 412 -15.61 20.46 1.90
N GLU A 413 -16.30 20.65 0.76
CA GLU A 413 -15.69 20.58 -0.59
C GLU A 413 -14.77 19.36 -0.73
N ALA A 414 -15.29 18.15 -0.43
CA ALA A 414 -14.52 16.93 -0.20
C ALA A 414 -13.57 16.54 -1.37
N GLU A 415 -13.92 16.90 -2.62
CA GLU A 415 -13.11 16.62 -3.82
C GLU A 415 -12.03 17.68 -4.09
N LYS A 416 -12.04 18.81 -3.38
CA LYS A 416 -11.05 19.87 -3.55
C LYS A 416 -9.79 19.55 -2.74
N PHE A 417 -8.63 19.72 -3.37
CA PHE A 417 -7.35 19.67 -2.68
C PHE A 417 -7.13 20.97 -1.90
N ASP A 418 -7.28 20.91 -0.59
CA ASP A 418 -7.22 22.07 0.30
C ASP A 418 -6.39 21.77 1.57
N PRO A 419 -5.09 22.04 1.58
CA PRO A 419 -4.22 21.82 2.71
C PRO A 419 -4.60 22.56 3.99
N GLU A 420 -5.37 23.67 3.88
CA GLU A 420 -5.82 24.46 5.05
C GLU A 420 -6.63 23.62 6.05
N ARG A 421 -7.26 22.53 5.58
CA ARG A 421 -8.00 21.59 6.44
C ARG A 421 -7.18 21.02 7.57
N PHE A 422 -5.87 20.87 7.34
CA PHE A 422 -4.92 20.29 8.29
C PHE A 422 -4.06 21.31 9.00
N LEU A 423 -4.09 22.57 8.54
CA LEU A 423 -3.38 23.65 9.18
C LEU A 423 -4.12 24.04 10.48
N ASN A 424 -3.43 23.99 11.60
CA ASN A 424 -3.99 24.27 12.93
C ASN A 424 -5.14 23.31 13.37
N ASN A 425 -5.18 22.10 12.83
CA ASN A 425 -6.16 21.08 13.17
C ASN A 425 -5.48 19.86 13.82
N ALA A 426 -6.15 19.28 14.82
CA ALA A 426 -5.67 18.08 15.52
C ALA A 426 -5.87 16.76 14.73
N ILE A 427 -6.39 16.81 13.50
CA ILE A 427 -6.57 15.62 12.67
C ILE A 427 -5.20 15.05 12.30
N ASP A 428 -5.02 13.76 12.65
CA ASP A 428 -3.77 13.06 12.43
C ASP A 428 -4.03 11.60 11.99
N PHE A 429 -3.02 10.98 11.38
CA PHE A 429 -3.04 9.61 10.83
C PHE A 429 -2.74 8.51 11.87
N LYS A 430 -2.75 8.83 13.17
CA LYS A 430 -2.43 7.87 14.28
C LYS A 430 -3.53 6.81 14.54
N GLY A 431 -4.54 6.71 13.67
CA GLY A 431 -5.58 5.69 13.76
C GLY A 431 -6.63 5.93 14.85
N VAL A 432 -6.73 7.16 15.38
CA VAL A 432 -7.74 7.58 16.36
C VAL A 432 -8.86 8.42 15.74
N CYS A 433 -8.60 9.04 14.61
CA CYS A 433 -9.55 9.85 13.85
C CYS A 433 -10.02 9.08 12.62
N PHE A 434 -11.18 8.39 12.72
CA PHE A 434 -11.64 7.45 11.67
C PHE A 434 -12.09 8.11 10.37
N LYS A 435 -12.29 9.42 10.32
CA LYS A 435 -12.49 10.14 9.06
C LYS A 435 -11.18 10.30 8.26
N TYR A 436 -10.00 10.01 8.86
CA TYR A 436 -8.69 10.13 8.23
C TYR A 436 -7.79 8.95 8.64
N ILE A 437 -7.79 7.89 7.84
CA ILE A 437 -7.12 6.61 8.15
C ILE A 437 -6.20 6.11 7.01
N PRO A 438 -5.30 6.94 6.47
CA PRO A 438 -4.42 6.52 5.36
C PRO A 438 -3.50 5.35 5.74
N PHE A 439 -3.16 5.18 7.01
CA PHE A 439 -2.37 4.08 7.56
C PHE A 439 -3.21 2.99 8.23
N GLY A 440 -4.55 3.02 8.03
CA GLY A 440 -5.47 2.16 8.76
C GLY A 440 -5.59 2.52 10.24
N ALA A 441 -6.13 1.60 11.04
CA ALA A 441 -6.32 1.77 12.48
C ALA A 441 -6.32 0.41 13.20
N GLY A 442 -6.32 0.44 14.55
CA GLY A 442 -6.39 -0.74 15.41
C GLY A 442 -5.10 -1.58 15.39
N ARG A 443 -5.22 -2.86 15.73
CA ARG A 443 -4.08 -3.78 15.86
C ARG A 443 -3.30 -3.95 14.56
N ARG A 444 -3.94 -3.79 13.42
CA ARG A 444 -3.37 -3.88 12.08
C ARG A 444 -2.97 -2.53 11.47
N ILE A 445 -2.87 -1.46 12.29
CA ILE A 445 -2.33 -0.18 11.82
C ILE A 445 -0.93 -0.36 11.24
N CYS A 446 -0.57 0.44 10.25
CA CYS A 446 0.75 0.38 9.60
C CYS A 446 1.89 0.44 10.64
N PRO A 447 2.84 -0.50 10.63
CA PRO A 447 4.00 -0.45 11.52
C PRO A 447 5.05 0.56 11.07
N GLY A 448 5.03 0.95 9.78
CA GLY A 448 6.07 1.76 9.15
C GLY A 448 5.82 3.26 9.16
N ILE A 449 4.87 3.78 9.94
CA ILE A 449 4.54 5.22 9.95
C ILE A 449 5.79 6.07 10.24
N ALA A 450 6.57 5.70 11.27
CA ALA A 450 7.78 6.42 11.64
C ALA A 450 8.85 6.42 10.54
N PHE A 451 8.91 5.34 9.74
CA PHE A 451 9.81 5.23 8.59
C PHE A 451 9.28 6.01 7.38
N ALA A 452 7.97 5.96 7.11
CA ALA A 452 7.38 6.56 5.92
C ALA A 452 7.42 8.10 5.94
N ILE A 453 7.10 8.73 7.08
CA ILE A 453 6.95 10.19 7.16
C ILE A 453 8.23 10.93 6.77
N PRO A 454 9.43 10.65 7.33
CA PRO A 454 10.66 11.30 6.88
C PRO A 454 11.00 11.02 5.41
N ASN A 455 10.68 9.83 4.91
CA ASN A 455 10.90 9.45 3.50
C ASN A 455 9.94 10.16 2.52
N ILE A 456 8.89 10.82 3.01
CA ILE A 456 7.99 11.65 2.23
C ILE A 456 8.36 13.13 2.39
N GLU A 457 8.55 13.59 3.62
CA GLU A 457 8.79 15.00 3.94
C GLU A 457 10.11 15.52 3.36
N LEU A 458 11.20 14.79 3.58
CA LEU A 458 12.53 15.23 3.17
C LEU A 458 12.67 15.40 1.65
N PRO A 459 12.33 14.44 0.79
CA PRO A 459 12.42 14.62 -0.66
C PRO A 459 11.49 15.71 -1.18
N LEU A 460 10.26 15.87 -0.65
CA LEU A 460 9.38 16.96 -1.02
C LEU A 460 9.98 18.33 -0.66
N ALA A 461 10.51 18.49 0.55
CA ALA A 461 11.15 19.71 0.97
C ALA A 461 12.34 20.07 0.05
N GLN A 462 13.16 19.09 -0.30
CA GLN A 462 14.31 19.29 -1.19
C GLN A 462 13.90 19.66 -2.62
N LEU A 463 12.87 19.02 -3.17
CA LEU A 463 12.32 19.34 -4.49
C LEU A 463 11.78 20.78 -4.54
N LEU A 464 11.11 21.24 -3.48
CA LEU A 464 10.54 22.58 -3.37
C LEU A 464 11.61 23.63 -3.13
N TYR A 465 12.66 23.29 -2.41
CA TYR A 465 13.78 24.21 -2.14
C TYR A 465 14.62 24.46 -3.39
N HIS A 466 15.11 23.39 -4.02
CA HIS A 466 16.12 23.50 -5.07
C HIS A 466 15.56 23.91 -6.44
N PHE A 467 14.26 23.66 -6.70
CA PHE A 467 13.70 23.82 -8.04
C PHE A 467 12.41 24.62 -8.05
N ASN A 468 12.24 25.37 -9.14
CA ASN A 468 10.95 25.73 -9.68
C ASN A 468 10.56 24.67 -10.71
N TRP A 469 9.28 24.45 -10.91
CA TRP A 469 8.79 23.36 -11.75
C TRP A 469 7.91 23.89 -12.88
N LYS A 470 8.09 23.35 -14.08
CA LYS A 470 7.22 23.62 -15.23
C LYS A 470 6.67 22.30 -15.77
N LEU A 471 5.43 22.34 -16.24
CA LEU A 471 4.87 21.28 -17.07
C LEU A 471 5.55 21.28 -18.44
N LEU A 472 5.38 20.19 -19.19
CA LEU A 472 5.90 20.11 -20.56
C LEU A 472 5.41 21.29 -21.41
N SER A 473 6.17 21.68 -22.43
CA SER A 473 5.87 22.83 -23.29
C SER A 473 4.46 22.71 -23.88
N GLY A 474 3.64 23.75 -23.68
CA GLY A 474 2.25 23.81 -24.16
C GLY A 474 1.19 23.19 -23.26
N MET A 475 1.55 22.45 -22.22
CA MET A 475 0.59 21.84 -21.29
C MET A 475 0.09 22.87 -20.26
N LYS A 476 -1.23 23.01 -20.13
CA LYS A 476 -1.87 23.79 -19.07
C LYS A 476 -2.06 22.93 -17.80
N GLN A 477 -2.22 23.59 -16.65
CA GLN A 477 -2.40 22.91 -15.37
C GLN A 477 -3.64 21.99 -15.34
N GLU A 478 -4.73 22.43 -16.01
CA GLU A 478 -5.99 21.69 -16.12
C GLU A 478 -5.86 20.42 -16.97
N GLU A 479 -4.87 20.37 -17.86
CA GLU A 479 -4.59 19.24 -18.76
C GLU A 479 -3.70 18.17 -18.10
N LEU A 480 -3.18 18.44 -16.89
CA LEU A 480 -2.38 17.46 -16.18
C LEU A 480 -3.23 16.22 -15.86
N ASP A 481 -2.84 15.10 -16.44
CA ASP A 481 -3.53 13.83 -16.20
C ASP A 481 -3.44 13.42 -14.73
N MET A 482 -4.57 13.33 -14.04
CA MET A 482 -4.70 12.89 -12.64
C MET A 482 -5.33 11.50 -12.53
N THR A 483 -5.37 10.73 -13.63
CA THR A 483 -5.92 9.38 -13.62
C THR A 483 -4.99 8.43 -12.86
N GLU A 484 -5.62 7.45 -12.23
CA GLU A 484 -4.95 6.45 -11.40
C GLU A 484 -5.07 5.04 -11.97
N THR A 485 -4.17 4.15 -11.58
CA THR A 485 -4.27 2.71 -11.78
C THR A 485 -4.57 2.04 -10.47
N PHE A 486 -5.19 0.86 -10.53
CA PHE A 486 -5.46 0.05 -9.36
C PHE A 486 -4.55 -1.17 -9.31
N GLY A 487 -3.97 -1.40 -8.12
CA GLY A 487 -3.31 -2.60 -7.67
C GLY A 487 -3.58 -2.75 -6.17
N LEU A 488 -2.63 -3.26 -5.41
CA LEU A 488 -2.65 -3.10 -3.95
C LEU A 488 -2.49 -1.62 -3.60
N ALA A 489 -1.55 -0.95 -4.28
CA ALA A 489 -1.35 0.49 -4.23
C ALA A 489 -1.98 1.17 -5.45
N SER A 490 -2.56 2.36 -5.26
CA SER A 490 -3.05 3.25 -6.31
C SER A 490 -1.94 4.22 -6.69
N ARG A 491 -1.52 4.19 -7.95
CA ARG A 491 -0.51 5.07 -8.54
C ARG A 491 -1.13 5.93 -9.63
N ARG A 492 -0.41 6.96 -10.05
CA ARG A 492 -0.74 7.63 -11.32
C ARG A 492 -0.70 6.64 -12.47
N LYS A 493 -1.62 6.80 -13.42
CA LYS A 493 -1.67 5.96 -14.63
C LYS A 493 -0.50 6.27 -15.56
N ASN A 494 -0.18 7.55 -15.72
CA ASN A 494 0.91 8.04 -16.52
C ASN A 494 1.96 8.72 -15.65
N ASP A 495 3.22 8.42 -15.90
CA ASP A 495 4.36 9.01 -15.19
C ASP A 495 4.35 10.54 -15.29
N LEU A 496 4.71 11.20 -14.20
CA LEU A 496 4.79 12.66 -14.12
C LEU A 496 6.03 13.18 -14.85
N GLN A 497 5.80 13.81 -16.00
CA GLN A 497 6.84 14.45 -16.80
C GLN A 497 6.89 15.95 -16.51
N VAL A 498 8.05 16.47 -16.12
CA VAL A 498 8.22 17.88 -15.72
C VAL A 498 9.58 18.43 -16.13
N ILE A 499 9.72 19.76 -16.12
CA ILE A 499 10.97 20.47 -16.39
C ILE A 499 11.42 21.15 -15.09
N PRO A 500 12.54 20.70 -14.47
CA PRO A 500 13.13 21.37 -13.30
C PRO A 500 13.86 22.64 -13.73
N ILE A 501 13.65 23.73 -13.00
CA ILE A 501 14.34 25.01 -13.16
C ILE A 501 15.06 25.32 -11.87
N PRO A 502 16.37 25.53 -11.85
CA PRO A 502 17.12 25.77 -10.63
C PRO A 502 16.60 27.01 -9.89
N TYR A 503 16.45 26.91 -8.59
CA TYR A 503 16.26 28.05 -7.73
C TYR A 503 17.62 28.45 -7.13
N HIS A 504 17.99 29.72 -7.32
CA HIS A 504 19.16 30.31 -6.69
C HIS A 504 18.68 31.23 -5.57
N PRO A 505 19.01 30.93 -4.30
CA PRO A 505 18.67 31.85 -3.21
C PRO A 505 19.23 33.23 -3.50
N PRO A 506 18.51 34.31 -3.18
CA PRO A 506 19.09 35.66 -3.26
C PRO A 506 20.35 35.71 -2.39
N HIS A 507 21.45 36.23 -2.95
CA HIS A 507 22.66 36.40 -2.17
C HIS A 507 22.35 37.25 -0.95
N VAL A 508 22.42 36.68 0.24
CA VAL A 508 22.37 37.39 1.49
C VAL A 508 23.66 38.22 1.53
N LYS A 509 23.54 39.54 1.30
CA LYS A 509 24.63 40.51 1.48
C LYS A 509 25.05 40.63 2.95
#